data_744110e767360f08d90dccb2e0cf741d
#
_entry.id   744110e767360f08d90dccb2e0cf741d
#
_cell.length_a   1.000
_cell.length_b   1.000
_cell.length_c   1.000
_cell.angle_alpha   90.00
_cell.angle_beta   90.00
_cell.angle_gamma   90.00
#
_symmetry.space_group_name_H-M   'P 1'
#
loop_
_entity.id
_entity.type
_entity.pdbx_description
1 polymer ?
#
loop_
_entity_poly.entity_id
_entity_poly.type
_entity_poly.pdbx_seq_one_letter_code
_entity_poly.pdbx_strand_id
1 'polypeptide(L)'
;KNQYTLPLMYTYTSYITKENYQKFTPNEKEQAMMQGVILDQADAKKVSGIQETNLQKDAEVLLSQKEIRIRLQKYYKNKKKELAKEKGSKSVIMPFELTKDGIICKTSSVTFTLDLPDDYEGGELYIGFEDLCYTPKNSRDYQKYYLQNKNNVYGKKRFLKKKRAESTENKRAKITVKADGVQKTAVIWGKDSQYDTGKRDVLFHLGYSAKGRKEITITCKGMGEYDFSDIYVLLQPMEHYAEYYQQLKSDAPDHVKIQGNQITAKVQASKEEVLCVAVPYHRGWSAKVNGKKTEIMQANGMYMALPIQKGSNRIQLEYRLPGQKTGGVISILCVILLFGEVCVAKVRKA
;
A
#
# COMPACT_ATOMS: atom_id res chain seq x y z
N LYS A 1 -13.16 -3.87 -14.39
CA LYS A 1 -12.19 -3.18 -15.28
C LYS A 1 -11.95 -1.80 -14.70
N ASN A 2 -10.69 -1.42 -14.48
CA ASN A 2 -10.37 -0.06 -14.07
C ASN A 2 -10.79 0.89 -15.19
N GLN A 3 -11.76 1.72 -14.92
CA GLN A 3 -12.33 2.66 -15.89
C GLN A 3 -11.38 3.83 -16.15
N TYR A 4 -10.54 4.16 -15.16
CA TYR A 4 -9.61 5.28 -15.16
C TYR A 4 -8.16 4.79 -15.14
N THR A 5 -7.61 4.43 -16.29
CA THR A 5 -6.20 4.05 -16.44
C THR A 5 -5.45 5.19 -17.10
N LEU A 6 -4.55 5.83 -16.37
CA LEU A 6 -3.70 6.90 -16.92
C LEU A 6 -2.71 6.32 -17.94
N PRO A 7 -2.42 7.07 -19.02
CA PRO A 7 -1.41 6.71 -20.00
C PRO A 7 0.00 6.74 -19.38
N LEU A 8 1.00 6.27 -20.14
CA LEU A 8 2.40 6.30 -19.68
C LEU A 8 2.91 7.72 -19.41
N MET A 9 2.39 8.71 -20.12
CA MET A 9 2.70 10.12 -19.93
C MET A 9 1.40 10.91 -19.80
N TYR A 10 1.34 11.82 -18.83
CA TYR A 10 0.21 12.69 -18.56
C TYR A 10 0.68 13.98 -17.90
N THR A 11 -0.13 15.02 -17.92
CA THR A 11 0.31 16.35 -17.51
C THR A 11 -0.38 16.83 -16.25
N TYR A 12 0.31 17.71 -15.52
CA TYR A 12 -0.21 18.39 -14.35
C TYR A 12 -0.06 19.89 -14.49
N THR A 13 -1.09 20.59 -14.05
CA THR A 13 -1.13 22.07 -14.00
C THR A 13 -0.96 22.63 -12.58
N SER A 14 -0.86 21.73 -11.59
CA SER A 14 -0.68 22.06 -10.19
C SER A 14 0.22 21.04 -9.50
N TYR A 15 0.76 21.40 -8.33
CA TYR A 15 1.57 20.50 -7.53
C TYR A 15 1.14 20.52 -6.07
N ILE A 16 1.46 19.43 -5.38
CA ILE A 16 1.39 19.29 -3.92
C ILE A 16 2.79 19.02 -3.42
N THR A 17 3.21 19.69 -2.37
CA THR A 17 4.54 19.48 -1.82
C THR A 17 4.66 18.10 -1.17
N LYS A 18 5.82 17.46 -1.30
CA LYS A 18 6.11 16.18 -0.65
C LYS A 18 5.89 16.23 0.86
N GLU A 19 6.17 17.36 1.48
CA GLU A 19 5.95 17.57 2.92
C GLU A 19 4.46 17.48 3.28
N ASN A 20 3.58 18.14 2.53
CA ASN A 20 2.13 18.06 2.74
C ASN A 20 1.60 16.67 2.43
N TYR A 21 2.06 16.06 1.34
CA TYR A 21 1.68 14.70 0.95
C TYR A 21 2.02 13.64 2.03
N GLN A 22 3.12 13.79 2.77
CA GLN A 22 3.49 12.86 3.83
C GLN A 22 2.48 12.85 5.00
N LYS A 23 1.77 13.96 5.23
CA LYS A 23 0.76 14.11 6.28
C LYS A 23 -0.59 13.46 5.93
N PHE A 24 -0.79 13.08 4.68
CA PHE A 24 -2.03 12.49 4.19
C PHE A 24 -2.18 11.03 4.60
N THR A 25 -3.42 10.63 4.83
CA THR A 25 -3.80 9.22 5.00
C THR A 25 -3.61 8.44 3.70
N PRO A 26 -3.56 7.11 3.71
CA PRO A 26 -3.31 6.33 2.50
C PRO A 26 -4.31 6.59 1.36
N ASN A 27 -5.61 6.74 1.64
CA ASN A 27 -6.61 7.08 0.62
C ASN A 27 -6.46 8.53 0.11
N GLU A 28 -6.15 9.49 0.99
CA GLU A 28 -5.86 10.87 0.60
C GLU A 28 -4.62 10.97 -0.30
N LYS A 29 -3.63 10.10 -0.11
CA LYS A 29 -2.45 10.04 -0.98
C LYS A 29 -2.78 9.63 -2.41
N GLU A 30 -3.74 8.72 -2.59
CA GLU A 30 -4.21 8.35 -3.92
C GLU A 30 -4.94 9.52 -4.61
N GLN A 31 -5.81 10.20 -3.87
CA GLN A 31 -6.50 11.41 -4.36
C GLN A 31 -5.54 12.54 -4.69
N ALA A 32 -4.55 12.79 -3.85
CA ALA A 32 -3.58 13.85 -4.05
C ALA A 32 -2.83 13.71 -5.39
N MET A 33 -2.46 12.48 -5.76
CA MET A 33 -1.81 12.20 -7.05
C MET A 33 -2.75 12.39 -8.27
N MET A 34 -4.05 12.44 -8.07
CA MET A 34 -5.00 12.79 -9.14
C MET A 34 -5.18 14.31 -9.29
N GLN A 35 -4.99 15.08 -8.23
CA GLN A 35 -5.24 16.52 -8.19
C GLN A 35 -3.99 17.36 -8.45
N GLY A 36 -2.80 16.86 -8.13
CA GLY A 36 -1.54 17.58 -8.34
C GLY A 36 -0.34 16.65 -8.37
N VAL A 37 0.70 17.03 -9.09
CA VAL A 37 1.95 16.29 -9.06
C VAL A 37 2.64 16.45 -7.70
N ILE A 38 3.08 15.36 -7.11
CA ILE A 38 3.80 15.42 -5.84
C ILE A 38 5.27 15.70 -6.13
N LEU A 39 5.73 16.88 -5.74
CA LEU A 39 7.11 17.32 -5.95
C LEU A 39 7.79 17.71 -4.63
N ASP A 40 9.11 17.62 -4.61
CA ASP A 40 9.91 18.30 -3.60
C ASP A 40 9.81 19.81 -3.79
N GLN A 41 9.88 20.59 -2.70
CA GLN A 41 9.79 22.05 -2.75
C GLN A 41 10.86 22.70 -3.66
N ALA A 42 12.06 22.11 -3.70
CA ALA A 42 13.13 22.59 -4.54
C ALA A 42 12.84 22.36 -6.04
N ASP A 43 12.23 21.23 -6.38
CA ASP A 43 11.84 20.91 -7.76
C ASP A 43 10.63 21.71 -8.22
N ALA A 44 9.66 21.95 -7.33
CA ALA A 44 8.49 22.77 -7.63
C ALA A 44 8.88 24.21 -8.06
N LYS A 45 9.90 24.79 -7.42
CA LYS A 45 10.43 26.14 -7.77
C LYS A 45 11.07 26.21 -9.15
N LYS A 46 11.42 25.09 -9.77
CA LYS A 46 12.01 25.04 -11.12
C LYS A 46 10.97 25.13 -12.23
N VAL A 47 9.68 25.05 -11.89
CA VAL A 47 8.57 25.09 -12.85
C VAL A 47 7.73 26.33 -12.59
N SER A 48 7.79 27.30 -13.52
CA SER A 48 7.15 28.60 -13.36
C SER A 48 5.65 28.59 -13.61
N GLY A 49 5.14 27.63 -14.36
CA GLY A 49 3.76 27.62 -14.86
C GLY A 49 2.75 26.85 -14.00
N ILE A 50 3.17 26.23 -12.89
CA ILE A 50 2.29 25.48 -12.01
C ILE A 50 2.16 26.13 -10.64
N GLN A 51 1.00 25.96 -10.01
CA GLN A 51 0.71 26.51 -8.68
C GLN A 51 0.58 25.41 -7.65
N GLU A 52 0.98 25.72 -6.41
CA GLU A 52 0.70 24.84 -5.29
C GLU A 52 -0.80 24.74 -5.07
N THR A 53 -1.29 23.53 -4.90
CA THR A 53 -2.69 23.25 -4.58
C THR A 53 -2.82 22.50 -3.28
N ASN A 54 -3.93 22.69 -2.61
CA ASN A 54 -4.31 21.89 -1.47
C ASN A 54 -5.16 20.71 -1.94
N LEU A 55 -5.03 19.59 -1.24
CA LEU A 55 -5.89 18.44 -1.50
C LEU A 55 -7.34 18.79 -1.20
N GLN A 56 -8.21 18.67 -2.20
CA GLN A 56 -9.64 18.62 -2.00
C GLN A 56 -10.00 17.22 -1.51
N LYS A 57 -10.46 17.15 -0.26
CA LYS A 57 -10.81 15.88 0.38
C LYS A 57 -12.26 15.54 0.07
N ASP A 58 -12.46 14.46 -0.66
CA ASP A 58 -13.78 13.98 -1.04
C ASP A 58 -14.21 12.77 -0.19
N ALA A 59 -13.27 12.13 0.55
CA ALA A 59 -13.59 10.97 1.37
C ALA A 59 -14.42 11.35 2.60
N GLU A 60 -15.47 10.60 2.84
CA GLU A 60 -16.37 10.75 3.97
C GLU A 60 -16.17 9.62 4.98
N VAL A 61 -16.22 9.97 6.27
CA VAL A 61 -16.25 8.97 7.36
C VAL A 61 -17.66 8.41 7.45
N LEU A 62 -17.88 7.23 6.90
CA LEU A 62 -19.16 6.55 6.91
C LEU A 62 -19.49 5.96 8.29
N LEU A 63 -18.48 5.42 8.97
CA LEU A 63 -18.56 4.98 10.36
C LEU A 63 -17.28 5.38 11.11
N SER A 64 -17.45 6.17 12.16
CA SER A 64 -16.42 6.48 13.13
C SER A 64 -16.16 5.31 14.10
N GLN A 65 -15.05 5.33 14.81
CA GLN A 65 -14.73 4.36 15.87
C GLN A 65 -15.87 4.22 16.88
N LYS A 66 -16.46 5.35 17.29
CA LYS A 66 -17.60 5.36 18.26
C LYS A 66 -18.80 4.57 17.71
N GLU A 67 -19.16 4.78 16.46
CA GLU A 67 -20.28 4.10 15.82
C GLU A 67 -20.00 2.61 15.60
N ILE A 68 -18.79 2.27 15.18
CA ILE A 68 -18.35 0.87 15.05
C ILE A 68 -18.43 0.17 16.41
N ARG A 69 -17.98 0.80 17.49
CA ARG A 69 -18.05 0.23 18.84
C ARG A 69 -19.50 -0.01 19.30
N ILE A 70 -20.42 0.91 19.02
CA ILE A 70 -21.84 0.75 19.31
C ILE A 70 -22.40 -0.46 18.54
N ARG A 71 -22.09 -0.60 17.25
CA ARG A 71 -22.55 -1.72 16.41
C ARG A 71 -21.96 -3.06 16.88
N LEU A 72 -20.68 -3.10 17.24
CA LEU A 72 -20.04 -4.29 17.80
C LEU A 72 -20.65 -4.68 19.16
N GLN A 73 -20.98 -3.72 20.01
CA GLN A 73 -21.67 -4.00 21.28
C GLN A 73 -23.07 -4.57 21.05
N LYS A 74 -23.83 -4.03 20.09
CA LYS A 74 -25.13 -4.55 19.67
C LYS A 74 -24.99 -5.98 19.16
N TYR A 75 -24.03 -6.22 18.26
CA TYR A 75 -23.71 -7.55 17.74
C TYR A 75 -23.38 -8.53 18.87
N TYR A 76 -22.50 -8.13 19.80
CA TYR A 76 -22.11 -8.93 20.97
C TYR A 76 -23.32 -9.33 21.82
N LYS A 77 -24.20 -8.37 22.14
CA LYS A 77 -25.43 -8.62 22.92
C LYS A 77 -26.37 -9.61 22.22
N ASN A 78 -26.58 -9.43 20.92
CA ASN A 78 -27.42 -10.31 20.11
C ASN A 78 -26.87 -11.73 20.04
N LYS A 79 -25.56 -11.87 19.74
CA LYS A 79 -24.90 -13.16 19.68
C LYS A 79 -24.93 -13.90 21.03
N LYS A 80 -24.76 -13.18 22.14
CA LYS A 80 -24.89 -13.75 23.48
C LYS A 80 -26.31 -14.30 23.75
N LYS A 81 -27.35 -13.58 23.31
CA LYS A 81 -28.74 -14.04 23.42
C LYS A 81 -29.02 -15.28 22.56
N GLU A 82 -28.51 -15.31 21.34
CA GLU A 82 -28.60 -16.45 20.41
C GLU A 82 -27.97 -17.71 21.01
N LEU A 83 -26.71 -17.63 21.46
CA LEU A 83 -26.00 -18.73 22.08
C LEU A 83 -26.66 -19.21 23.40
N ALA A 84 -27.30 -18.31 24.16
CA ALA A 84 -28.04 -18.68 25.36
C ALA A 84 -29.28 -19.50 25.02
N LYS A 85 -29.97 -19.16 23.94
CA LYS A 85 -31.15 -19.93 23.46
C LYS A 85 -30.74 -21.32 22.97
N GLU A 86 -29.66 -21.42 22.17
CA GLU A 86 -29.18 -22.69 21.61
C GLU A 86 -28.71 -23.68 22.69
N LYS A 87 -28.05 -23.19 23.74
CA LYS A 87 -27.45 -24.06 24.79
C LYS A 87 -28.35 -24.29 26.01
N GLY A 88 -29.52 -23.66 26.11
CA GLY A 88 -30.40 -23.79 27.26
C GLY A 88 -29.76 -23.38 28.60
N SER A 89 -28.63 -22.65 28.57
CA SER A 89 -27.81 -22.33 29.73
C SER A 89 -27.78 -20.83 30.02
N LYS A 90 -27.85 -20.48 31.32
CA LYS A 90 -27.70 -19.09 31.79
C LYS A 90 -26.25 -18.56 31.62
N SER A 91 -25.23 -19.45 31.50
CA SER A 91 -23.82 -19.08 31.37
C SER A 91 -23.34 -19.36 29.96
N VAL A 92 -23.20 -18.30 29.14
CA VAL A 92 -22.66 -18.37 27.78
C VAL A 92 -21.25 -17.86 27.74
N ILE A 93 -20.32 -18.70 27.27
CA ILE A 93 -18.95 -18.28 27.00
C ILE A 93 -18.89 -17.70 25.59
N MET A 94 -18.66 -16.39 25.51
CA MET A 94 -18.49 -15.69 24.24
C MET A 94 -17.13 -16.00 23.62
N PRO A 95 -17.05 -16.18 22.28
CA PRO A 95 -15.78 -16.45 21.59
C PRO A 95 -14.85 -15.26 21.57
N PHE A 96 -15.32 -14.07 21.94
CA PHE A 96 -14.54 -12.84 22.02
C PHE A 96 -15.04 -11.91 23.12
N GLU A 97 -14.19 -10.94 23.47
CA GLU A 97 -14.52 -9.82 24.36
C GLU A 97 -14.20 -8.50 23.65
N LEU A 98 -14.99 -7.46 23.93
CA LEU A 98 -14.70 -6.09 23.53
C LEU A 98 -13.98 -5.38 24.67
N THR A 99 -12.82 -4.82 24.42
CA THR A 99 -12.05 -4.01 25.36
C THR A 99 -12.21 -2.53 25.05
N LYS A 100 -11.63 -1.66 25.85
CA LYS A 100 -11.56 -0.23 25.58
C LYS A 100 -10.77 0.04 24.28
N ASP A 101 -9.69 -0.70 24.05
CA ASP A 101 -8.70 -0.42 23.02
C ASP A 101 -8.71 -1.46 21.88
N GLY A 102 -9.67 -2.43 21.92
CA GLY A 102 -9.69 -3.46 20.87
C GLY A 102 -10.61 -4.64 21.13
N ILE A 103 -10.16 -5.84 20.72
CA ILE A 103 -10.92 -7.08 20.76
C ILE A 103 -10.03 -8.21 21.26
N ILE A 104 -10.53 -9.02 22.20
CA ILE A 104 -9.87 -10.26 22.63
C ILE A 104 -10.57 -11.44 21.98
N CYS A 105 -9.90 -12.14 21.08
CA CYS A 105 -10.36 -13.39 20.48
C CYS A 105 -9.99 -14.57 21.39
N LYS A 106 -10.98 -15.28 21.93
CA LYS A 106 -10.83 -16.46 22.82
C LYS A 106 -10.76 -17.77 22.05
N THR A 107 -11.09 -17.72 20.76
CA THR A 107 -11.05 -18.86 19.85
C THR A 107 -10.10 -18.56 18.66
N SER A 108 -9.74 -19.59 17.90
CA SER A 108 -8.85 -19.46 16.75
C SER A 108 -9.41 -18.64 15.59
N SER A 109 -10.72 -18.45 15.56
CA SER A 109 -11.39 -17.62 14.53
C SER A 109 -12.64 -17.00 15.13
N VAL A 110 -12.79 -15.69 14.94
CA VAL A 110 -13.96 -14.91 15.34
C VAL A 110 -14.40 -14.08 14.14
N THR A 111 -15.69 -14.12 13.86
CA THR A 111 -16.28 -13.32 12.78
C THR A 111 -17.37 -12.43 13.36
N PHE A 112 -17.40 -11.18 12.94
CA PHE A 112 -18.45 -10.21 13.26
C PHE A 112 -18.81 -9.40 12.03
N THR A 113 -20.07 -8.95 12.00
CA THR A 113 -20.62 -8.15 10.92
C THR A 113 -20.90 -6.74 11.44
N LEU A 114 -20.52 -5.77 10.64
CA LEU A 114 -20.83 -4.35 10.83
C LEU A 114 -21.89 -3.96 9.81
N ASP A 115 -23.10 -3.61 10.29
CA ASP A 115 -24.11 -3.02 9.43
C ASP A 115 -23.66 -1.61 9.00
N LEU A 116 -23.78 -1.29 7.74
CA LEU A 116 -23.52 0.05 7.20
C LEU A 116 -24.80 0.89 7.24
N PRO A 117 -24.71 2.23 7.16
CA PRO A 117 -25.89 3.08 6.96
C PRO A 117 -26.63 2.71 5.68
N ASP A 118 -27.94 2.92 5.63
CA ASP A 118 -28.76 2.60 4.45
C ASP A 118 -28.85 3.77 3.46
N ASP A 119 -28.39 4.96 3.85
CA ASP A 119 -28.62 6.26 3.21
C ASP A 119 -27.40 6.84 2.50
N TYR A 120 -26.37 6.03 2.18
CA TYR A 120 -25.22 6.51 1.42
C TYR A 120 -25.23 6.01 -0.04
N GLU A 121 -24.72 6.85 -0.92
CA GLU A 121 -24.58 6.53 -2.34
C GLU A 121 -23.40 5.60 -2.63
N GLY A 122 -23.24 5.19 -3.88
CA GLY A 122 -22.13 4.36 -4.31
C GLY A 122 -20.78 5.07 -4.24
N GLY A 123 -19.71 4.28 -4.18
CA GLY A 123 -18.34 4.77 -4.10
C GLY A 123 -17.35 3.65 -3.83
N GLU A 124 -16.09 4.01 -3.61
CA GLU A 124 -15.09 3.07 -3.11
C GLU A 124 -15.15 3.02 -1.59
N LEU A 125 -15.22 1.80 -1.05
CA LEU A 125 -15.33 1.57 0.39
C LEU A 125 -13.98 1.13 0.96
N TYR A 126 -13.61 1.72 2.08
CA TYR A 126 -12.39 1.37 2.82
C TYR A 126 -12.73 1.10 4.28
N ILE A 127 -11.99 0.19 4.92
CA ILE A 127 -11.95 0.08 6.37
C ILE A 127 -10.51 0.18 6.84
N GLY A 128 -10.24 1.09 7.77
CA GLY A 128 -8.93 1.38 8.33
C GLY A 128 -8.82 0.94 9.79
N PHE A 129 -7.62 0.52 10.15
CA PHE A 129 -7.17 0.30 11.53
C PHE A 129 -5.88 1.09 11.73
N GLU A 130 -5.80 1.87 12.79
CA GLU A 130 -4.59 2.60 13.19
C GLU A 130 -3.97 1.95 14.41
N ASP A 131 -2.63 1.95 14.48
CA ASP A 131 -1.83 1.34 15.55
C ASP A 131 -2.20 -0.12 15.84
N LEU A 132 -2.65 -0.86 14.85
CA LEU A 132 -3.08 -2.23 15.01
C LEU A 132 -1.95 -3.13 15.49
N CYS A 133 -2.12 -3.70 16.67
CA CYS A 133 -1.19 -4.61 17.30
C CYS A 133 -1.87 -5.95 17.58
N TYR A 134 -1.11 -7.03 17.48
CA TYR A 134 -1.56 -8.36 17.87
C TYR A 134 -0.68 -8.93 18.97
N THR A 135 -1.29 -9.30 20.09
CA THR A 135 -0.64 -9.99 21.20
C THR A 135 -1.21 -11.40 21.31
N PRO A 136 -0.43 -12.45 20.95
CA PRO A 136 -0.90 -13.83 21.03
C PRO A 136 -1.14 -14.24 22.49
N LYS A 137 -2.23 -14.98 22.76
CA LYS A 137 -2.47 -15.61 24.05
C LYS A 137 -2.09 -17.09 24.02
N ASN A 138 -1.36 -17.53 25.02
CA ASN A 138 -1.07 -18.95 25.21
C ASN A 138 -2.34 -19.68 25.67
N SER A 139 -2.68 -20.80 25.04
CA SER A 139 -3.81 -21.60 25.48
C SER A 139 -3.48 -22.27 26.85
N ARG A 140 -4.42 -22.21 27.79
CA ARG A 140 -4.30 -22.94 29.08
C ARG A 140 -4.15 -24.45 28.89
N ASP A 141 -4.69 -24.99 27.79
CA ASP A 141 -4.58 -26.42 27.42
C ASP A 141 -3.14 -26.86 27.16
N TYR A 142 -2.29 -25.93 26.73
CA TYR A 142 -0.89 -26.17 26.49
C TYR A 142 -0.10 -26.45 27.77
N GLN A 143 -0.34 -25.72 28.86
CA GLN A 143 0.28 -25.92 30.14
C GLN A 143 -0.18 -27.29 30.76
N LYS A 144 -1.47 -27.57 30.62
CA LYS A 144 -2.03 -28.88 31.10
C LYS A 144 -1.42 -30.05 30.37
N TYR A 145 -1.28 -29.97 29.03
CA TYR A 145 -0.61 -31.05 28.27
C TYR A 145 0.86 -31.19 28.63
N TYR A 146 1.60 -30.13 28.90
CA TYR A 146 2.98 -30.15 29.34
C TYR A 146 3.14 -30.85 30.69
N LEU A 147 2.35 -30.47 31.66
CA LEU A 147 2.41 -31.07 33.02
C LEU A 147 2.10 -32.59 33.01
N GLN A 148 1.17 -32.99 32.14
CA GLN A 148 0.82 -34.42 32.00
C GLN A 148 1.90 -35.27 31.29
N ASN A 149 2.73 -34.68 30.44
CA ASN A 149 3.64 -35.39 29.56
C ASN A 149 5.12 -35.05 29.78
N LYS A 150 5.49 -34.28 30.83
CA LYS A 150 6.86 -33.82 31.08
C LYS A 150 7.87 -34.96 31.27
N ASN A 151 7.44 -36.12 31.82
CA ASN A 151 8.29 -37.29 32.12
C ASN A 151 8.30 -38.33 30.99
N ASN A 152 7.55 -38.15 29.91
CA ASN A 152 7.46 -39.09 28.80
C ASN A 152 8.26 -38.59 27.62
N VAL A 153 9.25 -39.31 27.12
CA VAL A 153 10.12 -38.92 26.00
C VAL A 153 9.32 -38.70 24.71
N TYR A 154 8.33 -39.57 24.45
CA TYR A 154 7.40 -39.40 23.31
C TYR A 154 6.49 -38.19 23.49
N GLY A 155 5.97 -38.00 24.68
CA GLY A 155 5.19 -36.83 25.06
C GLY A 155 6.01 -35.55 24.94
N LYS A 156 7.30 -35.57 25.32
CA LYS A 156 8.22 -34.44 25.20
C LYS A 156 8.49 -34.05 23.72
N LYS A 157 8.74 -35.04 22.83
CA LYS A 157 8.89 -34.79 21.37
C LYS A 157 7.64 -34.24 20.76
N ARG A 158 6.48 -34.81 21.06
CA ARG A 158 5.18 -34.33 20.58
C ARG A 158 4.85 -32.94 21.12
N PHE A 159 5.18 -32.67 22.38
CA PHE A 159 5.08 -31.37 23.01
C PHE A 159 5.97 -30.35 22.33
N LEU A 160 7.25 -30.61 22.08
CA LEU A 160 8.17 -29.70 21.40
C LEU A 160 7.76 -29.43 19.97
N LYS A 161 7.23 -30.43 19.24
CA LYS A 161 6.68 -30.27 17.90
C LYS A 161 5.44 -29.37 17.93
N LYS A 162 4.53 -29.60 18.90
CA LYS A 162 3.35 -28.74 19.11
C LYS A 162 3.75 -27.33 19.53
N LYS A 163 4.76 -27.18 20.41
CA LYS A 163 5.32 -25.88 20.82
C LYS A 163 5.94 -25.12 19.65
N ARG A 164 6.66 -25.80 18.77
CA ARG A 164 7.21 -25.16 17.55
C ARG A 164 6.10 -24.72 16.59
N ALA A 165 5.10 -25.55 16.36
CA ALA A 165 3.94 -25.19 15.53
C ALA A 165 3.18 -24.01 16.14
N GLU A 166 2.85 -24.07 17.45
CA GLU A 166 2.16 -22.96 18.15
C GLU A 166 3.02 -21.70 18.24
N SER A 167 4.35 -21.81 18.43
CA SER A 167 5.25 -20.64 18.44
C SER A 167 5.35 -19.98 17.05
N THR A 168 5.09 -20.72 15.98
CA THR A 168 5.10 -20.21 14.62
C THR A 168 3.72 -19.70 14.19
N GLU A 169 2.65 -20.43 14.59
CA GLU A 169 1.27 -20.03 14.28
C GLU A 169 0.74 -18.92 15.20
N ASN A 170 1.11 -18.91 16.48
CA ASN A 170 0.63 -17.92 17.45
C ASN A 170 1.32 -16.57 17.38
N LYS A 171 2.39 -16.42 16.58
CA LYS A 171 3.05 -15.12 16.42
C LYS A 171 2.43 -14.25 15.35
N ARG A 172 1.42 -14.76 14.65
CA ARG A 172 0.71 -14.02 13.60
C ARG A 172 -0.80 -14.21 13.72
N ALA A 173 -1.51 -13.18 13.34
CA ALA A 173 -2.93 -13.20 13.13
C ALA A 173 -3.25 -12.85 11.68
N LYS A 174 -4.47 -13.14 11.25
CA LYS A 174 -5.01 -12.68 9.96
C LYS A 174 -6.31 -11.94 10.21
N ILE A 175 -6.42 -10.74 9.68
CA ILE A 175 -7.69 -10.03 9.60
C ILE A 175 -8.16 -10.11 8.16
N THR A 176 -9.33 -10.69 7.96
CA THR A 176 -9.98 -10.76 6.65
C THR A 176 -11.24 -9.93 6.69
N VAL A 177 -11.36 -9.02 5.74
CA VAL A 177 -12.53 -8.15 5.58
C VAL A 177 -13.23 -8.50 4.27
N LYS A 178 -14.56 -8.57 4.32
CA LYS A 178 -15.40 -8.87 3.15
C LYS A 178 -16.54 -7.87 3.04
N ALA A 179 -16.85 -7.47 1.81
CA ALA A 179 -18.06 -6.75 1.43
C ALA A 179 -18.43 -7.11 -0.02
N ASP A 180 -19.67 -7.54 -0.27
CA ASP A 180 -20.23 -7.85 -1.60
C ASP A 180 -19.28 -8.61 -2.55
N GLY A 181 -18.76 -9.75 -2.09
CA GLY A 181 -17.87 -10.60 -2.90
C GLY A 181 -16.40 -10.14 -2.93
N VAL A 182 -16.09 -8.91 -2.52
CA VAL A 182 -14.70 -8.47 -2.37
C VAL A 182 -14.16 -8.94 -1.03
N GLN A 183 -12.99 -9.57 -1.04
CA GLN A 183 -12.30 -10.02 0.16
C GLN A 183 -10.86 -9.54 0.15
N LYS A 184 -10.44 -8.97 1.28
CA LYS A 184 -9.05 -8.56 1.52
C LYS A 184 -8.56 -9.15 2.83
N THR A 185 -7.27 -9.49 2.89
CA THR A 185 -6.66 -10.10 4.09
C THR A 185 -5.33 -9.44 4.39
N ALA A 186 -5.13 -9.04 5.64
CA ALA A 186 -3.84 -8.63 6.18
C ALA A 186 -3.31 -9.68 7.17
N VAL A 187 -2.00 -9.85 7.19
CA VAL A 187 -1.28 -10.65 8.19
C VAL A 187 -0.64 -9.69 9.19
N ILE A 188 -0.99 -9.86 10.46
CA ILE A 188 -0.48 -9.05 11.55
C ILE A 188 0.48 -9.93 12.35
N TRP A 189 1.72 -9.47 12.51
CA TRP A 189 2.72 -10.15 13.31
C TRP A 189 2.74 -9.59 14.73
N GLY A 190 2.89 -10.46 15.73
CA GLY A 190 3.10 -10.04 17.11
C GLY A 190 4.44 -9.30 17.26
N LYS A 191 4.52 -8.38 18.21
CA LYS A 191 5.72 -7.53 18.46
C LYS A 191 7.01 -8.33 18.67
N ASP A 192 6.91 -9.56 19.22
CA ASP A 192 8.04 -10.46 19.45
C ASP A 192 8.40 -11.34 18.25
N SER A 193 7.76 -11.12 17.10
CA SER A 193 8.05 -11.86 15.88
C SER A 193 9.20 -11.22 15.11
N GLN A 194 10.15 -12.04 14.65
CA GLN A 194 11.22 -11.59 13.75
C GLN A 194 10.69 -11.05 12.40
N TYR A 195 9.44 -11.32 12.08
CA TYR A 195 8.77 -10.83 10.86
C TYR A 195 7.94 -9.56 11.11
N ASP A 196 7.93 -9.04 12.33
CA ASP A 196 7.27 -7.78 12.63
C ASP A 196 8.03 -6.61 12.00
N THR A 197 7.40 -5.94 11.05
CA THR A 197 7.97 -4.78 10.34
C THR A 197 7.69 -3.46 11.04
N GLY A 198 6.98 -3.46 12.16
CA GLY A 198 6.53 -2.25 12.85
C GLY A 198 5.40 -1.50 12.15
N LYS A 199 4.92 -1.99 10.99
CA LYS A 199 3.77 -1.39 10.29
C LYS A 199 2.49 -1.70 11.07
N ARG A 200 1.82 -0.65 11.54
CA ARG A 200 0.64 -0.74 12.41
C ARG A 200 -0.65 -0.28 11.73
N ASP A 201 -0.54 0.60 10.74
CA ASP A 201 -1.72 1.08 10.03
C ASP A 201 -2.07 0.14 8.88
N VAL A 202 -3.32 -0.28 8.84
CA VAL A 202 -3.84 -1.20 7.83
C VAL A 202 -5.11 -0.63 7.24
N LEU A 203 -5.09 -0.38 5.93
CA LEU A 203 -6.25 0.05 5.17
C LEU A 203 -6.66 -1.06 4.19
N PHE A 204 -7.91 -1.50 4.27
CA PHE A 204 -8.50 -2.47 3.35
C PHE A 204 -9.37 -1.74 2.35
N HIS A 205 -8.98 -1.75 1.09
CA HIS A 205 -9.78 -1.27 -0.01
C HIS A 205 -10.76 -2.36 -0.46
N LEU A 206 -12.04 -2.13 -0.26
CA LEU A 206 -13.11 -3.08 -0.55
C LEU A 206 -13.71 -2.90 -1.96
N GLY A 207 -13.12 -1.98 -2.74
CA GLY A 207 -13.52 -1.71 -4.12
C GLY A 207 -14.76 -0.86 -4.27
N TYR A 208 -15.06 -0.52 -5.51
CA TYR A 208 -16.20 0.30 -5.90
C TYR A 208 -17.51 -0.48 -5.90
N SER A 209 -18.58 0.18 -5.51
CA SER A 209 -19.97 -0.26 -5.70
C SER A 209 -20.80 0.93 -6.19
N ALA A 210 -21.64 0.73 -7.21
CA ALA A 210 -22.53 1.77 -7.73
C ALA A 210 -23.71 2.07 -6.78
N LYS A 211 -23.93 1.21 -5.80
CA LYS A 211 -24.97 1.37 -4.74
C LYS A 211 -24.33 1.16 -3.39
N GLY A 212 -24.85 1.78 -2.37
CA GLY A 212 -24.44 1.53 -1.00
C GLY A 212 -24.46 0.04 -0.64
N ARG A 213 -23.47 -0.41 0.12
CA ARG A 213 -23.40 -1.78 0.66
C ARG A 213 -24.07 -1.85 2.01
N LYS A 214 -24.63 -3.01 2.34
CA LYS A 214 -25.38 -3.18 3.59
C LYS A 214 -24.50 -3.51 4.78
N GLU A 215 -23.40 -4.24 4.56
CA GLU A 215 -22.59 -4.77 5.66
C GLU A 215 -21.12 -5.00 5.26
N ILE A 216 -20.28 -4.99 6.28
CA ILE A 216 -18.89 -5.45 6.22
C ILE A 216 -18.72 -6.61 7.19
N THR A 217 -18.19 -7.75 6.71
CA THR A 217 -17.84 -8.86 7.58
C THR A 217 -16.33 -8.83 7.89
N ILE A 218 -15.98 -8.88 9.17
CA ILE A 218 -14.60 -8.90 9.65
C ILE A 218 -14.34 -10.23 10.34
N THR A 219 -13.30 -10.95 9.89
CA THR A 219 -12.87 -12.21 10.49
C THR A 219 -11.46 -12.08 11.03
N CYS A 220 -11.29 -12.24 12.33
CA CYS A 220 -10.01 -12.33 13.01
C CYS A 220 -9.62 -13.81 13.18
N LYS A 221 -8.51 -14.24 12.58
CA LYS A 221 -7.91 -15.57 12.75
C LYS A 221 -6.62 -15.45 13.55
N GLY A 222 -6.63 -16.00 14.76
CA GLY A 222 -5.57 -15.92 15.75
C GLY A 222 -6.17 -15.64 17.12
N MET A 223 -5.89 -16.53 18.09
CA MET A 223 -6.33 -16.34 19.47
C MET A 223 -5.40 -15.34 20.15
N GLY A 224 -5.95 -14.27 20.72
CA GLY A 224 -5.18 -13.22 21.35
C GLY A 224 -5.88 -11.87 21.39
N GLU A 225 -5.12 -10.84 21.66
CA GLU A 225 -5.57 -9.46 21.74
C GLU A 225 -5.25 -8.75 20.43
N TYR A 226 -6.22 -8.00 19.93
CA TYR A 226 -6.11 -7.09 18.78
C TYR A 226 -6.41 -5.70 19.30
N ASP A 227 -5.36 -4.92 19.51
CA ASP A 227 -5.43 -3.55 20.00
C ASP A 227 -5.23 -2.58 18.84
N PHE A 228 -5.98 -1.50 18.81
CA PHE A 228 -5.89 -0.43 17.82
C PHE A 228 -6.33 0.91 18.42
N SER A 229 -5.66 1.98 18.04
CA SER A 229 -6.02 3.33 18.48
C SER A 229 -7.29 3.84 17.81
N ASP A 230 -7.48 3.49 16.53
CA ASP A 230 -8.69 3.83 15.80
C ASP A 230 -9.11 2.71 14.82
N ILE A 231 -10.42 2.68 14.53
CA ILE A 231 -11.04 1.87 13.48
C ILE A 231 -12.15 2.72 12.83
N TYR A 232 -12.13 2.79 11.50
CA TYR A 232 -13.09 3.62 10.77
C TYR A 232 -13.46 2.98 9.43
N VAL A 233 -14.63 3.37 8.91
CA VAL A 233 -15.06 3.05 7.54
C VAL A 233 -15.15 4.35 6.77
N LEU A 234 -14.46 4.41 5.61
CA LEU A 234 -14.51 5.55 4.71
C LEU A 234 -15.24 5.18 3.43
N LEU A 235 -16.01 6.12 2.93
CA LEU A 235 -16.54 6.15 1.58
C LEU A 235 -15.76 7.18 0.78
N GLN A 236 -15.25 6.77 -0.38
CA GLN A 236 -14.66 7.64 -1.37
C GLN A 236 -15.65 7.80 -2.52
N PRO A 237 -16.35 8.94 -2.64
CA PRO A 237 -17.14 9.25 -3.82
C PRO A 237 -16.24 9.30 -5.06
N MET A 238 -16.78 8.86 -6.21
CA MET A 238 -16.01 8.78 -7.45
C MET A 238 -16.45 9.83 -8.48
N GLU A 239 -17.29 10.77 -8.09
CA GLU A 239 -17.87 11.77 -8.99
C GLU A 239 -16.80 12.64 -9.66
N HIS A 240 -15.84 13.15 -8.88
CA HIS A 240 -14.76 14.01 -9.40
C HIS A 240 -13.62 13.24 -10.06
N TYR A 241 -13.56 11.90 -9.93
CA TYR A 241 -12.48 11.11 -10.56
C TYR A 241 -12.48 11.19 -12.08
N ALA A 242 -13.66 11.29 -12.69
CA ALA A 242 -13.78 11.48 -14.13
C ALA A 242 -13.15 12.81 -14.58
N GLU A 243 -13.37 13.88 -13.82
CA GLU A 243 -12.82 15.22 -14.09
C GLU A 243 -11.30 15.23 -13.94
N TYR A 244 -10.79 14.72 -12.82
CA TYR A 244 -9.34 14.61 -12.59
C TYR A 244 -8.66 13.77 -13.66
N TYR A 245 -9.25 12.64 -14.04
CA TYR A 245 -8.73 11.80 -15.12
C TYR A 245 -8.69 12.54 -16.47
N GLN A 246 -9.73 13.25 -16.82
CA GLN A 246 -9.79 14.05 -18.06
C GLN A 246 -8.76 15.17 -18.04
N GLN A 247 -8.59 15.87 -16.91
CA GLN A 247 -7.58 16.92 -16.76
C GLN A 247 -6.17 16.37 -16.97
N LEU A 248 -5.83 15.24 -16.33
CA LEU A 248 -4.52 14.62 -16.46
C LEU A 248 -4.24 14.09 -17.88
N LYS A 249 -5.29 13.76 -18.60
CA LYS A 249 -5.19 13.20 -19.95
C LYS A 249 -5.29 14.28 -21.05
N SER A 250 -5.75 15.48 -20.74
CA SER A 250 -6.07 16.52 -21.75
C SER A 250 -4.91 16.79 -22.70
N ASP A 251 -3.70 16.96 -22.16
CA ASP A 251 -2.49 17.27 -22.90
C ASP A 251 -1.52 16.07 -22.97
N ALA A 252 -2.03 14.87 -22.63
CA ALA A 252 -1.26 13.64 -22.74
C ALA A 252 -0.94 13.33 -24.22
N PRO A 253 0.26 12.80 -24.54
CA PRO A 253 0.61 12.46 -25.90
C PRO A 253 -0.22 11.28 -26.42
N ASP A 254 -0.76 11.39 -27.65
CA ASP A 254 -1.50 10.31 -28.31
C ASP A 254 -0.62 9.09 -28.57
N HIS A 255 0.66 9.32 -28.86
CA HIS A 255 1.61 8.27 -29.17
C HIS A 255 2.92 8.43 -28.41
N VAL A 256 3.25 7.42 -27.61
CA VAL A 256 4.54 7.27 -26.96
C VAL A 256 5.28 6.11 -27.62
N LYS A 257 6.46 6.40 -28.19
CA LYS A 257 7.30 5.38 -28.79
C LYS A 257 8.37 4.94 -27.80
N ILE A 258 8.42 3.63 -27.52
CA ILE A 258 9.46 3.01 -26.71
C ILE A 258 10.32 2.15 -27.64
N GLN A 259 11.62 2.40 -27.67
CA GLN A 259 12.55 1.66 -28.52
C GLN A 259 13.87 1.44 -27.78
N GLY A 260 14.09 0.20 -27.37
CA GLY A 260 15.25 -0.16 -26.55
C GLY A 260 15.28 0.63 -25.24
N ASN A 261 16.33 1.43 -25.06
CA ASN A 261 16.54 2.28 -23.88
C ASN A 261 16.02 3.72 -24.05
N GLN A 262 15.23 3.98 -25.08
CA GLN A 262 14.69 5.32 -25.40
C GLN A 262 13.18 5.37 -25.34
N ILE A 263 12.67 6.48 -24.84
CA ILE A 263 11.23 6.83 -24.87
C ILE A 263 11.13 8.19 -25.56
N THR A 264 10.29 8.27 -26.57
CA THR A 264 10.03 9.53 -27.31
C THR A 264 8.54 9.80 -27.40
N ALA A 265 8.16 11.08 -27.31
CA ALA A 265 6.80 11.53 -27.48
C ALA A 265 6.75 12.95 -28.02
N LYS A 266 5.59 13.35 -28.56
CA LYS A 266 5.21 14.72 -28.81
C LYS A 266 4.05 15.08 -27.91
N VAL A 267 4.16 16.18 -27.19
CA VAL A 267 3.14 16.67 -26.26
C VAL A 267 2.73 18.06 -26.70
N GLN A 268 1.43 18.29 -26.87
CA GLN A 268 0.87 19.60 -27.16
C GLN A 268 0.30 20.16 -25.86
N ALA A 269 1.07 21.00 -25.17
CA ALA A 269 0.65 21.59 -23.91
C ALA A 269 -0.16 22.90 -24.14
N SER A 270 -1.25 23.02 -23.43
CA SER A 270 -2.13 24.22 -23.49
C SER A 270 -1.51 25.42 -22.76
N LYS A 271 -0.70 25.15 -21.75
CA LYS A 271 0.06 26.10 -20.92
C LYS A 271 1.38 25.50 -20.47
N GLU A 272 2.13 26.18 -19.61
CA GLU A 272 3.26 25.56 -18.92
C GLU A 272 2.78 24.52 -17.94
N GLU A 273 3.37 23.31 -17.97
CA GLU A 273 2.90 22.14 -17.24
C GLU A 273 4.06 21.27 -16.79
N VAL A 274 3.76 20.31 -15.94
CA VAL A 274 4.67 19.22 -15.60
C VAL A 274 4.19 17.96 -16.30
N LEU A 275 5.01 17.43 -17.19
CA LEU A 275 4.79 16.11 -17.79
C LEU A 275 5.29 15.04 -16.83
N CYS A 276 4.37 14.23 -16.28
CA CYS A 276 4.69 13.05 -15.53
C CYS A 276 4.90 11.86 -16.47
N VAL A 277 5.95 11.10 -16.24
CA VAL A 277 6.25 9.86 -16.97
C VAL A 277 6.18 8.73 -15.98
N ALA A 278 5.19 7.84 -16.11
CA ALA A 278 4.93 6.72 -15.20
C ALA A 278 5.97 5.59 -15.32
N VAL A 279 7.24 5.99 -15.28
CA VAL A 279 8.42 5.14 -15.27
C VAL A 279 9.22 5.46 -14.00
N PRO A 280 9.72 4.45 -13.27
CA PRO A 280 10.48 4.71 -12.04
C PRO A 280 11.68 5.62 -12.27
N TYR A 281 11.80 6.65 -11.42
CA TYR A 281 12.95 7.56 -11.43
C TYR A 281 14.24 6.79 -11.10
N HIS A 282 15.25 6.99 -11.94
CA HIS A 282 16.57 6.46 -11.69
C HIS A 282 17.63 7.37 -12.29
N ARG A 283 18.79 7.50 -11.62
CA ARG A 283 19.90 8.36 -12.05
C ARG A 283 20.50 8.03 -13.43
N GLY A 284 20.14 6.89 -13.99
CA GLY A 284 20.55 6.49 -15.33
C GLY A 284 19.74 7.13 -16.45
N TRP A 285 18.61 7.75 -16.14
CA TRP A 285 17.81 8.47 -17.12
C TRP A 285 18.38 9.84 -17.43
N SER A 286 18.28 10.23 -18.67
CA SER A 286 18.54 11.59 -19.16
C SER A 286 17.40 12.03 -20.04
N ALA A 287 17.08 13.32 -20.03
CA ALA A 287 15.98 13.89 -20.81
C ALA A 287 16.42 15.03 -21.68
N LYS A 288 15.72 15.17 -22.83
CA LYS A 288 15.75 16.36 -23.67
C LYS A 288 14.32 16.78 -23.99
N VAL A 289 14.02 18.06 -23.80
CA VAL A 289 12.76 18.69 -24.24
C VAL A 289 13.14 19.68 -25.35
N ASN A 290 12.56 19.54 -26.53
CA ASN A 290 12.85 20.35 -27.71
C ASN A 290 14.36 20.38 -28.07
N GLY A 291 15.06 19.25 -27.90
CA GLY A 291 16.47 19.10 -28.13
C GLY A 291 17.39 19.63 -27.02
N LYS A 292 16.88 20.41 -26.07
CA LYS A 292 17.64 20.95 -24.94
C LYS A 292 17.65 19.94 -23.79
N LYS A 293 18.82 19.71 -23.17
CA LYS A 293 18.96 18.88 -21.97
C LYS A 293 18.11 19.48 -20.85
N THR A 294 17.27 18.64 -20.26
CA THR A 294 16.33 19.02 -19.21
C THR A 294 16.57 18.11 -17.99
N GLU A 295 16.55 18.71 -16.80
CA GLU A 295 16.64 17.97 -15.56
C GLU A 295 15.37 17.15 -15.32
N ILE A 296 15.53 15.91 -14.87
CA ILE A 296 14.43 15.03 -14.52
C ILE A 296 14.16 15.20 -13.02
N MET A 297 12.95 15.59 -12.67
CA MET A 297 12.47 15.65 -11.29
C MET A 297 11.91 14.30 -10.88
N GLN A 298 11.99 13.99 -9.59
CA GLN A 298 11.28 12.83 -9.02
C GLN A 298 9.86 13.27 -8.61
N ALA A 299 8.85 12.61 -9.16
CA ALA A 299 7.45 12.94 -8.93
C ALA A 299 6.65 11.75 -8.41
N ASN A 300 5.55 12.01 -7.70
CA ASN A 300 4.60 11.01 -7.21
C ASN A 300 5.31 9.86 -6.44
N GLY A 301 6.36 10.20 -5.70
CA GLY A 301 7.15 9.28 -4.91
C GLY A 301 8.16 8.45 -5.70
N MET A 302 7.85 8.04 -6.92
CA MET A 302 8.70 7.11 -7.69
C MET A 302 8.81 7.40 -9.19
N TYR A 303 8.01 8.28 -9.75
CA TYR A 303 7.98 8.55 -11.19
C TYR A 303 8.93 9.68 -11.60
N MET A 304 9.12 9.83 -12.91
CA MET A 304 9.87 10.94 -13.48
C MET A 304 8.92 12.06 -13.88
N ALA A 305 9.40 13.31 -13.78
CA ALA A 305 8.69 14.47 -14.28
C ALA A 305 9.62 15.43 -15.01
N LEU A 306 9.07 16.12 -16.00
CA LEU A 306 9.76 17.11 -16.84
C LEU A 306 8.93 18.39 -16.92
N PRO A 307 9.53 19.58 -16.78
CA PRO A 307 8.87 20.82 -17.14
C PRO A 307 8.70 20.90 -18.65
N ILE A 308 7.51 21.26 -19.11
CA ILE A 308 7.19 21.50 -20.51
C ILE A 308 6.57 22.90 -20.69
N GLN A 309 6.84 23.49 -21.84
CA GLN A 309 6.35 24.82 -22.17
C GLN A 309 5.02 24.74 -22.94
N LYS A 310 4.26 25.86 -22.95
CA LYS A 310 3.08 25.98 -23.81
C LYS A 310 3.44 25.70 -25.27
N GLY A 311 2.59 24.94 -25.96
CA GLY A 311 2.75 24.58 -27.37
C GLY A 311 3.34 23.19 -27.57
N SER A 312 3.98 22.97 -28.71
CA SER A 312 4.50 21.64 -29.09
C SER A 312 5.83 21.33 -28.40
N ASN A 313 5.88 20.25 -27.69
CA ASN A 313 7.07 19.75 -26.99
C ASN A 313 7.49 18.39 -27.53
N ARG A 314 8.74 18.27 -27.97
CA ARG A 314 9.36 17.00 -28.35
C ARG A 314 10.14 16.45 -27.17
N ILE A 315 9.69 15.33 -26.62
CA ILE A 315 10.27 14.66 -25.47
C ILE A 315 11.17 13.53 -25.94
N GLN A 316 12.36 13.45 -25.36
CA GLN A 316 13.30 12.35 -25.57
C GLN A 316 13.90 11.96 -24.22
N LEU A 317 13.69 10.72 -23.82
CA LEU A 317 14.29 10.11 -22.64
C LEU A 317 15.22 8.99 -23.07
N GLU A 318 16.39 8.91 -22.48
CA GLU A 318 17.36 7.84 -22.74
C GLU A 318 17.88 7.29 -21.40
N TYR A 319 17.81 5.97 -21.24
CA TYR A 319 18.37 5.30 -20.09
C TYR A 319 19.75 4.74 -20.39
N ARG A 320 20.71 5.00 -19.51
CA ARG A 320 22.03 4.37 -19.53
C ARG A 320 22.37 3.82 -18.16
N LEU A 321 22.81 2.58 -18.12
CA LEU A 321 23.19 1.94 -16.87
C LEU A 321 24.37 2.71 -16.23
N PRO A 322 24.21 3.21 -14.99
CA PRO A 322 25.30 3.87 -14.28
C PRO A 322 26.50 2.93 -14.12
N GLY A 323 27.70 3.45 -14.40
CA GLY A 323 28.93 2.65 -14.33
C GLY A 323 29.25 1.81 -15.57
N GLN A 324 28.34 1.67 -16.53
CA GLN A 324 28.58 0.86 -17.74
C GLN A 324 29.83 1.28 -18.52
N LYS A 325 30.01 2.60 -18.73
CA LYS A 325 31.22 3.13 -19.41
C LYS A 325 32.48 2.85 -18.60
N THR A 326 32.44 3.14 -17.30
CA THR A 326 33.58 2.92 -16.40
C THR A 326 33.96 1.44 -16.32
N GLY A 327 32.97 0.56 -16.17
CA GLY A 327 33.18 -0.89 -16.18
C GLY A 327 33.75 -1.38 -17.50
N GLY A 328 33.25 -0.86 -18.63
CA GLY A 328 33.79 -1.18 -19.96
C GLY A 328 35.26 -0.78 -20.10
N VAL A 329 35.64 0.43 -19.67
CA VAL A 329 37.02 0.89 -19.68
C VAL A 329 37.91 0.01 -18.80
N ILE A 330 37.48 -0.31 -17.58
CA ILE A 330 38.22 -1.21 -16.67
C ILE A 330 38.39 -2.59 -17.31
N SER A 331 37.34 -3.15 -17.90
CA SER A 331 37.43 -4.45 -18.58
C SER A 331 38.45 -4.44 -19.75
N ILE A 332 38.43 -3.39 -20.58
CA ILE A 332 39.39 -3.25 -21.67
C ILE A 332 40.83 -3.15 -21.11
N LEU A 333 41.06 -2.36 -20.08
CA LEU A 333 42.36 -2.25 -19.43
C LEU A 333 42.85 -3.59 -18.88
N CYS A 334 41.99 -4.35 -18.21
CA CYS A 334 42.31 -5.68 -17.70
C CYS A 334 42.69 -6.64 -18.85
N VAL A 335 41.98 -6.62 -19.97
CA VAL A 335 42.29 -7.42 -21.14
C VAL A 335 43.65 -7.03 -21.71
N ILE A 336 43.95 -5.74 -21.85
CA ILE A 336 45.26 -5.25 -22.35
C ILE A 336 46.40 -5.72 -21.42
N LEU A 337 46.24 -5.61 -20.11
CA LEU A 337 47.22 -6.07 -19.14
C LEU A 337 47.48 -7.59 -19.26
N LEU A 338 46.42 -8.39 -19.34
CA LEU A 338 46.54 -9.85 -19.53
C LEU A 338 47.27 -10.21 -20.82
N PHE A 339 46.94 -9.53 -21.94
CA PHE A 339 47.67 -9.73 -23.20
C PHE A 339 49.14 -9.31 -23.06
N GLY A 340 49.44 -8.21 -22.37
CA GLY A 340 50.77 -7.76 -22.09
C GLY A 340 51.60 -8.80 -21.31
N GLU A 341 51.02 -9.37 -20.25
CA GLU A 341 51.67 -10.43 -19.46
C GLU A 341 51.95 -11.69 -20.31
N VAL A 342 50.99 -12.11 -21.14
CA VAL A 342 51.18 -13.26 -22.03
C VAL A 342 52.30 -13.00 -23.04
N CYS A 343 52.37 -11.80 -23.61
CA CYS A 343 53.46 -11.42 -24.53
C CYS A 343 54.82 -11.41 -23.83
N VAL A 344 54.92 -10.80 -22.65
CA VAL A 344 56.17 -10.78 -21.85
C VAL A 344 56.62 -12.19 -21.47
N ALA A 345 55.66 -13.07 -21.07
CA ALA A 345 55.95 -14.45 -20.73
C ALA A 345 56.44 -15.27 -21.94
N LYS A 346 55.96 -14.99 -23.16
CA LYS A 346 56.46 -15.61 -24.37
C LYS A 346 57.89 -15.14 -24.72
N VAL A 347 58.14 -13.84 -24.59
CA VAL A 347 59.48 -13.27 -24.85
C VAL A 347 60.55 -13.79 -23.86
N ARG A 348 60.19 -14.02 -22.60
CA ARG A 348 61.05 -14.60 -21.57
C ARG A 348 61.33 -16.09 -21.76
N LYS A 349 60.58 -16.80 -22.58
CA LYS A 349 60.74 -18.23 -22.86
C LYS A 349 61.44 -18.50 -24.21
N ALA A 350 61.60 -17.49 -25.05
CA ALA A 350 62.41 -17.49 -26.27
C ALA A 350 63.85 -16.98 -25.99
#